data_9e282eba085f0ac28c650c35dad51af4
#
_entry.id   9e282eba085f0ac28c650c35dad51af4
#
_cell.length_a   1.000
_cell.length_b   1.000
_cell.length_c   1.000
_cell.angle_alpha   90.00
_cell.angle_beta   90.00
_cell.angle_gamma   90.00
#
_symmetry.space_group_name_H-M   'P 1'
#
loop_
_entity.id
_entity.type
_entity.pdbx_description
1 polymer ?
#
loop_
_entity_poly.entity_id
_entity_poly.type
_entity_poly.pdbx_seq_one_letter_code
_entity_poly.pdbx_strand_id
1 'polypeptide(L)'
;MANGSTFTYTNSFGGYWVYDPADPFNNSARANAWTPPLSEPWNFSTHRINGVNLGGLFVLEPFITPKYYQQYAAAGAIDEWTLDTALRAQANITAVMQAHYGAFVTEQDIAEIAGAGLTWVRMPIPFWAIEAWSDVGVADGTTVAEPFVARMCWSYILQVFQWARKYGLRVNLDLHTIPGSQNGYNHSGKLGTVNFLNGMMGIANAERALEYIRVIAEFITQPEYQPVIPIFSIVNEALLQTITLPVLTTFYLNAHWMIRNITGVGEGSGPYIAIHDGFMGTAYWAGFLEGSDRVILDTHPYFAFDNEPNNEPVNVTANGTADASVYGGQWPQMACSAWGPGMNASRSAFGVTIAGEFSNGINDCGLWVRGVNISAAYVGNCDYWANWESWSDETKAGLKTYALASMDALGDWFFWTWKIDASSTSGTVESPLWSYKLGLEQGWMPTDPRAASGTCEALKVAPAPWNQSFAAYATGGAGAGAIAASSVAQYAAWPPASINNVPSASMRLLPQYTATASVVSLPAASTYSAATVSTGSGWADGGDARGAPTPIAGCAYPDAWDAVNAAVPTSGC
;
A
#
# COMPACT_ATOMS: atom_id res chain seq x y z
N MET A 1 -7.84 -7.15 24.94
CA MET A 1 -6.56 -7.23 24.21
C MET A 1 -5.80 -8.50 24.63
N ALA A 2 -4.90 -8.99 23.80
CA ALA A 2 -4.13 -10.22 24.10
C ALA A 2 -3.35 -10.18 25.43
N ASN A 3 -2.98 -8.99 25.90
CA ASN A 3 -2.31 -8.76 27.18
C ASN A 3 -3.25 -8.68 28.38
N GLY A 4 -4.56 -8.95 28.21
CA GLY A 4 -5.57 -8.88 29.27
C GLY A 4 -6.07 -7.47 29.58
N SER A 5 -5.56 -6.42 28.95
CA SER A 5 -6.10 -5.08 29.12
C SER A 5 -7.45 -4.92 28.42
N THR A 6 -8.27 -3.98 28.89
CA THR A 6 -9.57 -3.65 28.32
C THR A 6 -9.60 -2.20 27.86
N PHE A 7 -10.39 -1.91 26.83
CA PHE A 7 -10.71 -0.58 26.37
C PHE A 7 -12.20 -0.50 26.00
N THR A 8 -12.73 0.71 25.93
CA THR A 8 -14.12 0.92 25.54
C THR A 8 -14.18 1.16 24.03
N TYR A 9 -14.94 0.33 23.32
CA TYR A 9 -15.27 0.58 21.91
C TYR A 9 -16.43 1.55 21.83
N THR A 10 -16.20 2.69 21.20
CA THR A 10 -17.22 3.69 20.91
C THR A 10 -17.39 3.82 19.40
N ASN A 11 -18.62 3.64 18.92
CA ASN A 11 -18.96 3.81 17.50
C ASN A 11 -20.33 4.47 17.41
N SER A 12 -20.35 5.78 17.12
CA SER A 12 -21.59 6.56 16.97
C SER A 12 -22.28 6.37 15.62
N PHE A 13 -21.67 5.61 14.71
CA PHE A 13 -22.11 5.42 13.33
C PHE A 13 -22.92 4.13 13.11
N GLY A 14 -23.31 3.43 14.18
CA GLY A 14 -24.12 2.22 14.11
C GLY A 14 -23.37 0.98 13.65
N GLY A 15 -22.04 1.02 13.73
CA GLY A 15 -21.20 -0.17 13.61
C GLY A 15 -21.27 -1.04 14.87
N TYR A 16 -21.01 -2.33 14.69
CA TYR A 16 -20.91 -3.27 15.80
C TYR A 16 -19.83 -4.31 15.54
N TRP A 17 -19.20 -4.73 16.59
CA TRP A 17 -18.18 -5.77 16.56
C TRP A 17 -18.79 -7.16 16.86
N VAL A 18 -18.17 -8.19 16.30
CA VAL A 18 -18.52 -9.59 16.56
C VAL A 18 -17.25 -10.36 16.89
N TYR A 19 -17.32 -11.14 17.95
CA TYR A 19 -16.27 -12.08 18.30
C TYR A 19 -16.88 -13.31 18.95
N ASP A 20 -16.73 -14.46 18.32
CA ASP A 20 -17.11 -15.75 18.84
C ASP A 20 -15.91 -16.72 18.76
N PRO A 21 -15.36 -17.19 19.90
CA PRO A 21 -14.27 -18.16 19.87
C PRO A 21 -14.64 -19.49 19.22
N ALA A 22 -15.93 -19.84 19.14
CA ALA A 22 -16.41 -21.04 18.47
C ALA A 22 -16.61 -20.85 16.96
N ASP A 23 -16.75 -19.59 16.51
CA ASP A 23 -16.83 -19.18 15.09
C ASP A 23 -15.93 -17.97 14.83
N PRO A 24 -14.61 -18.12 14.87
CA PRO A 24 -13.66 -17.01 14.75
C PRO A 24 -13.62 -16.37 13.36
N PHE A 25 -14.22 -17.02 12.35
CA PHE A 25 -14.36 -16.51 10.99
C PHE A 25 -15.74 -15.92 10.69
N ASN A 26 -16.51 -15.59 11.73
CA ASN A 26 -17.79 -14.91 11.60
C ASN A 26 -17.62 -13.54 10.92
N ASN A 27 -18.34 -13.34 9.82
CA ASN A 27 -18.27 -12.17 8.97
C ASN A 27 -19.50 -11.23 9.12
N SER A 28 -20.26 -11.34 10.20
CA SER A 28 -21.46 -10.53 10.40
C SER A 28 -21.19 -9.12 10.94
N ALA A 29 -19.97 -8.81 11.41
CA ALA A 29 -19.59 -7.47 11.87
C ALA A 29 -19.60 -6.45 10.72
N ARG A 30 -19.91 -5.20 11.05
CA ARG A 30 -19.80 -4.06 10.13
C ARG A 30 -19.28 -2.81 10.81
N ALA A 31 -18.53 -2.00 10.08
CA ALA A 31 -17.89 -0.80 10.60
C ALA A 31 -18.90 0.32 10.91
N ASN A 32 -19.99 0.43 10.15
CA ASN A 32 -21.01 1.47 10.31
C ASN A 32 -22.36 1.06 9.67
N ALA A 33 -23.39 1.89 9.83
CA ALA A 33 -24.74 1.59 9.39
C ALA A 33 -24.99 1.68 7.87
N TRP A 34 -24.08 2.35 7.13
CA TRP A 34 -24.24 2.60 5.69
C TRP A 34 -23.37 1.68 4.80
N THR A 35 -22.59 0.80 5.40
CA THR A 35 -21.84 -0.22 4.66
C THR A 35 -22.31 -1.63 5.00
N PRO A 36 -22.19 -2.59 4.08
CA PRO A 36 -22.61 -3.96 4.34
C PRO A 36 -21.69 -4.65 5.35
N PRO A 37 -22.19 -5.67 6.08
CA PRO A 37 -21.33 -6.55 6.86
C PRO A 37 -20.31 -7.27 5.96
N LEU A 38 -19.27 -7.84 6.55
CA LEU A 38 -18.22 -8.54 5.79
C LEU A 38 -18.73 -9.78 5.04
N SER A 39 -19.87 -10.34 5.46
CA SER A 39 -20.54 -11.46 4.78
C SER A 39 -21.15 -11.08 3.43
N GLU A 40 -21.25 -9.80 3.13
CA GLU A 40 -21.78 -9.29 1.87
C GLU A 40 -20.68 -8.67 1.02
N PRO A 41 -20.71 -8.81 -0.32
CA PRO A 41 -19.71 -8.21 -1.20
C PRO A 41 -19.77 -6.68 -1.16
N TRP A 42 -18.60 -6.06 -1.44
CA TRP A 42 -18.50 -4.61 -1.59
C TRP A 42 -18.94 -4.20 -3.00
N ASN A 43 -19.88 -3.28 -3.09
CA ASN A 43 -20.36 -2.74 -4.37
C ASN A 43 -19.76 -1.33 -4.60
N PHE A 44 -18.80 -1.23 -5.48
CA PHE A 44 -18.10 0.03 -5.82
C PHE A 44 -19.01 1.09 -6.47
N SER A 45 -20.18 0.72 -7.00
CA SER A 45 -21.13 1.70 -7.55
C SER A 45 -21.91 2.44 -6.47
N THR A 46 -22.11 1.80 -5.29
CA THR A 46 -22.99 2.34 -4.22
C THR A 46 -22.24 2.66 -2.94
N HIS A 47 -21.19 1.92 -2.61
CA HIS A 47 -20.39 2.13 -1.41
C HIS A 47 -19.11 2.90 -1.76
N ARG A 48 -18.63 3.69 -0.82
CA ARG A 48 -17.36 4.43 -0.94
C ARG A 48 -16.34 3.92 0.05
N ILE A 49 -15.11 3.77 -0.41
CA ILE A 49 -13.98 3.48 0.46
C ILE A 49 -13.62 4.76 1.21
N ASN A 50 -13.78 4.72 2.52
CA ASN A 50 -13.21 5.69 3.44
C ASN A 50 -12.22 4.92 4.30
N GLY A 51 -10.95 4.98 3.93
CA GLY A 51 -9.93 4.11 4.50
C GLY A 51 -8.74 4.86 5.09
N VAL A 52 -7.90 4.10 5.76
CA VAL A 52 -6.63 4.60 6.27
C VAL A 52 -5.55 3.54 6.10
N ASN A 53 -4.31 3.99 5.87
CA ASN A 53 -3.15 3.12 5.79
C ASN A 53 -2.62 2.77 7.18
N LEU A 54 -2.11 1.56 7.35
CA LEU A 54 -1.35 1.12 8.52
C LEU A 54 0.17 1.21 8.23
N GLY A 55 0.61 2.35 7.69
CA GLY A 55 2.02 2.60 7.37
C GLY A 55 2.90 2.54 8.62
N GLY A 56 4.16 2.12 8.45
CA GLY A 56 5.10 1.96 9.53
C GLY A 56 4.88 0.74 10.43
N LEU A 57 3.83 -0.07 10.19
CA LEU A 57 3.58 -1.27 11.00
C LEU A 57 4.49 -2.43 10.61
N PHE A 58 4.48 -2.84 9.34
CA PHE A 58 5.25 -3.99 8.84
C PHE A 58 6.38 -3.60 7.88
N VAL A 59 6.34 -2.39 7.35
CA VAL A 59 7.42 -1.72 6.62
C VAL A 59 7.73 -0.45 7.39
N LEU A 60 8.97 -0.34 7.91
CA LEU A 60 9.36 0.78 8.74
C LEU A 60 9.87 1.94 7.88
N GLU A 61 9.38 3.13 8.18
CA GLU A 61 9.76 4.36 7.49
C GLU A 61 10.28 5.41 8.47
N PRO A 62 11.34 6.14 8.11
CA PRO A 62 11.97 7.11 9.01
C PRO A 62 11.00 8.14 9.57
N PHE A 63 10.08 8.67 8.77
CA PHE A 63 9.17 9.71 9.24
C PHE A 63 7.98 9.19 10.04
N ILE A 64 7.65 7.88 9.90
CA ILE A 64 6.54 7.24 10.63
C ILE A 64 7.03 6.66 11.96
N THR A 65 8.23 6.08 11.98
CA THR A 65 8.83 5.43 13.15
C THR A 65 10.20 6.02 13.50
N PRO A 66 10.29 7.36 13.69
CA PRO A 66 11.56 8.08 13.78
C PRO A 66 12.46 7.60 14.91
N LYS A 67 11.90 7.10 16.01
CA LYS A 67 12.66 6.64 17.18
C LYS A 67 13.74 5.60 16.84
N TYR A 68 13.44 4.67 15.90
CA TYR A 68 14.42 3.64 15.51
C TYR A 68 15.56 4.25 14.72
N TYR A 69 15.26 5.09 13.76
CA TYR A 69 16.26 5.74 12.91
C TYR A 69 17.10 6.75 13.69
N GLN A 70 16.51 7.45 14.67
CA GLN A 70 17.25 8.31 15.60
C GLN A 70 18.21 7.50 16.48
N GLN A 71 17.76 6.36 17.01
CA GLN A 71 18.58 5.50 17.85
C GLN A 71 19.79 4.92 17.11
N TYR A 72 19.62 4.57 15.82
CA TYR A 72 20.66 3.97 14.99
C TYR A 72 21.23 4.92 13.93
N ALA A 73 21.05 6.24 14.12
CA ALA A 73 21.58 7.26 13.19
C ALA A 73 23.09 7.18 13.02
N ALA A 74 23.84 6.94 14.11
CA ALA A 74 25.29 6.78 14.07
C ALA A 74 25.74 5.53 13.29
N ALA A 75 24.87 4.54 13.11
CA ALA A 75 25.09 3.35 12.29
C ALA A 75 24.65 3.55 10.83
N GLY A 76 24.11 4.74 10.47
CA GLY A 76 23.69 5.08 9.13
C GLY A 76 22.30 4.55 8.75
N ALA A 77 21.41 4.33 9.71
CA ALA A 77 20.05 3.88 9.45
C ALA A 77 19.25 4.97 8.69
N ILE A 78 18.85 4.68 7.45
CA ILE A 78 18.11 5.57 6.55
C ILE A 78 16.90 4.90 5.89
N ASP A 79 16.83 3.58 5.93
CA ASP A 79 15.81 2.70 5.42
C ASP A 79 15.77 1.40 6.25
N GLU A 80 14.86 0.49 5.96
CA GLU A 80 14.75 -0.75 6.75
C GLU A 80 15.93 -1.70 6.52
N TRP A 81 16.55 -1.69 5.33
CA TRP A 81 17.78 -2.45 5.07
C TRP A 81 18.93 -2.05 6.01
N THR A 82 19.22 -0.77 6.08
CA THR A 82 20.31 -0.24 6.92
C THR A 82 19.96 -0.31 8.40
N LEU A 83 18.70 -0.11 8.78
CA LEU A 83 18.22 -0.28 10.14
C LEU A 83 18.37 -1.73 10.61
N ASP A 84 17.92 -2.70 9.83
CA ASP A 84 18.01 -4.12 10.17
C ASP A 84 19.47 -4.61 10.22
N THR A 85 20.31 -4.09 9.34
CA THR A 85 21.76 -4.33 9.40
C THR A 85 22.35 -3.82 10.73
N ALA A 86 21.99 -2.62 11.15
CA ALA A 86 22.43 -2.05 12.42
C ALA A 86 21.87 -2.83 13.63
N LEU A 87 20.59 -3.22 13.59
CA LEU A 87 19.95 -4.04 14.62
C LEU A 87 20.60 -5.41 14.77
N ARG A 88 20.95 -6.08 13.68
CA ARG A 88 21.69 -7.35 13.70
C ARG A 88 23.08 -7.23 14.34
N ALA A 89 23.75 -6.10 14.12
CA ALA A 89 25.10 -5.87 14.64
C ALA A 89 25.12 -5.43 16.12
N GLN A 90 24.08 -4.71 16.58
CA GLN A 90 24.12 -3.98 17.86
C GLN A 90 23.01 -4.38 18.84
N ALA A 91 22.01 -5.15 18.42
CA ALA A 91 20.84 -5.50 19.22
C ALA A 91 20.31 -6.90 18.89
N ASN A 92 19.26 -7.30 19.58
CA ASN A 92 18.44 -8.46 19.21
C ASN A 92 17.31 -7.99 18.26
N ILE A 93 17.56 -8.02 16.96
CA ILE A 93 16.58 -7.60 15.94
C ILE A 93 15.23 -8.27 16.13
N THR A 94 15.22 -9.59 16.44
CA THR A 94 13.98 -10.33 16.68
C THR A 94 13.15 -9.71 17.80
N ALA A 95 13.77 -9.40 18.94
CA ALA A 95 13.08 -8.81 20.08
C ALA A 95 12.59 -7.38 19.78
N VAL A 96 13.37 -6.57 19.04
CA VAL A 96 13.00 -5.21 18.66
C VAL A 96 11.78 -5.23 17.73
N MET A 97 11.81 -6.05 16.67
CA MET A 97 10.70 -6.13 15.72
C MET A 97 9.44 -6.73 16.34
N GLN A 98 9.56 -7.75 17.20
CA GLN A 98 8.40 -8.28 17.94
C GLN A 98 7.77 -7.23 18.85
N ALA A 99 8.57 -6.44 19.54
CA ALA A 99 8.08 -5.35 20.38
C ALA A 99 7.36 -4.29 19.54
N HIS A 100 7.89 -3.95 18.37
CA HIS A 100 7.28 -3.02 17.44
C HIS A 100 5.94 -3.54 16.92
N TYR A 101 5.92 -4.72 16.30
CA TYR A 101 4.70 -5.32 15.71
C TYR A 101 3.60 -5.55 16.76
N GLY A 102 3.98 -5.83 17.99
CA GLY A 102 3.04 -6.04 19.10
C GLY A 102 2.47 -4.77 19.73
N ALA A 103 3.06 -3.59 19.46
CA ALA A 103 2.70 -2.36 20.17
C ALA A 103 2.38 -1.17 19.26
N PHE A 104 2.91 -1.12 18.02
CA PHE A 104 2.76 0.05 17.16
C PHE A 104 1.30 0.23 16.71
N VAL A 105 0.65 -0.79 16.15
CA VAL A 105 -0.80 -0.79 15.92
C VAL A 105 -1.42 -1.87 16.78
N THR A 106 -2.41 -1.49 17.56
CA THR A 106 -3.08 -2.37 18.54
C THR A 106 -4.52 -2.66 18.14
N GLU A 107 -5.16 -3.62 18.82
CA GLU A 107 -6.59 -3.86 18.63
C GLU A 107 -7.43 -2.61 18.92
N GLN A 108 -7.00 -1.77 19.87
CA GLN A 108 -7.66 -0.49 20.15
C GLN A 108 -7.58 0.47 18.95
N ASP A 109 -6.43 0.57 18.27
CA ASP A 109 -6.30 1.38 17.06
C ASP A 109 -7.29 0.92 15.97
N ILE A 110 -7.43 -0.38 15.75
CA ILE A 110 -8.38 -0.93 14.77
C ILE A 110 -9.84 -0.61 15.16
N ALA A 111 -10.16 -0.69 16.44
CA ALA A 111 -11.48 -0.30 16.95
C ALA A 111 -11.74 1.20 16.79
N GLU A 112 -10.73 2.04 17.06
CA GLU A 112 -10.81 3.51 16.88
C GLU A 112 -10.98 3.88 15.40
N ILE A 113 -10.33 3.18 14.46
CA ILE A 113 -10.53 3.34 13.02
C ILE A 113 -12.00 3.11 12.64
N ALA A 114 -12.59 2.01 13.08
CA ALA A 114 -14.01 1.75 12.86
C ALA A 114 -14.91 2.78 13.57
N GLY A 115 -14.53 3.18 14.79
CA GLY A 115 -15.21 4.22 15.57
C GLY A 115 -15.16 5.61 14.95
N ALA A 116 -14.16 5.90 14.13
CA ALA A 116 -14.03 7.14 13.34
C ALA A 116 -14.89 7.13 12.05
N GLY A 117 -15.70 6.11 11.82
CA GLY A 117 -16.55 5.98 10.63
C GLY A 117 -15.81 5.47 9.40
N LEU A 118 -14.54 5.08 9.53
CA LEU A 118 -13.77 4.46 8.45
C LEU A 118 -14.25 3.02 8.20
N THR A 119 -14.06 2.54 6.98
CA THR A 119 -14.65 1.29 6.49
C THR A 119 -13.60 0.28 6.03
N TRP A 120 -12.39 0.76 5.75
CA TRP A 120 -11.29 -0.01 5.21
C TRP A 120 -9.96 0.36 5.87
N VAL A 121 -9.04 -0.58 5.87
CA VAL A 121 -7.62 -0.34 6.10
C VAL A 121 -6.82 -0.82 4.90
N ARG A 122 -5.85 -0.04 4.43
CA ARG A 122 -4.80 -0.51 3.55
C ARG A 122 -3.62 -0.93 4.40
N MET A 123 -3.13 -2.11 4.20
CA MET A 123 -2.10 -2.72 5.05
C MET A 123 -0.86 -3.04 4.24
N PRO A 124 0.14 -2.15 4.26
CA PRO A 124 1.45 -2.40 3.70
C PRO A 124 2.11 -3.61 4.37
N ILE A 125 2.50 -4.61 3.57
CA ILE A 125 3.28 -5.76 4.01
C ILE A 125 4.54 -5.88 3.16
N PRO A 126 5.66 -6.31 3.76
CA PRO A 126 6.89 -6.51 3.01
C PRO A 126 6.95 -7.89 2.38
N PHE A 127 7.77 -8.06 1.33
CA PHE A 127 8.00 -9.39 0.75
C PHE A 127 8.68 -10.36 1.74
N TRP A 128 9.43 -9.86 2.70
CA TRP A 128 10.01 -10.70 3.76
C TRP A 128 9.00 -11.20 4.79
N ALA A 129 7.74 -10.78 4.71
CA ALA A 129 6.66 -11.49 5.38
C ALA A 129 6.53 -12.95 4.89
N ILE A 130 7.05 -13.23 3.70
CA ILE A 130 7.09 -14.54 3.07
C ILE A 130 8.49 -15.12 3.19
N GLU A 131 9.50 -14.43 2.67
CA GLU A 131 10.87 -14.93 2.60
C GLU A 131 11.90 -13.80 2.49
N ALA A 132 13.08 -14.01 3.07
CA ALA A 132 14.29 -13.24 2.81
C ALA A 132 15.43 -14.22 2.51
N TRP A 133 16.27 -13.89 1.54
CA TRP A 133 17.34 -14.78 1.10
C TRP A 133 18.69 -14.42 1.75
N SER A 134 19.42 -15.46 2.15
CA SER A 134 20.78 -15.35 2.68
C SER A 134 21.86 -15.17 1.61
N ASP A 135 21.48 -15.34 0.33
CA ASP A 135 22.33 -15.13 -0.83
C ASP A 135 21.47 -14.53 -1.95
N VAL A 136 21.68 -13.25 -2.23
CA VAL A 136 21.05 -12.50 -3.32
C VAL A 136 22.08 -12.06 -4.36
N GLY A 137 23.23 -12.73 -4.41
CA GLY A 137 24.32 -12.47 -5.32
C GLY A 137 25.55 -11.89 -4.65
N VAL A 138 26.48 -11.39 -5.44
CA VAL A 138 27.82 -10.99 -5.01
C VAL A 138 28.06 -9.52 -5.31
N ALA A 139 28.50 -8.77 -4.29
CA ALA A 139 29.05 -7.44 -4.39
C ALA A 139 30.52 -7.46 -3.91
N ASP A 140 31.46 -6.94 -4.71
CA ASP A 140 32.90 -6.85 -4.38
C ASP A 140 33.51 -8.17 -3.88
N GLY A 141 33.08 -9.30 -4.48
CA GLY A 141 33.55 -10.63 -4.11
C GLY A 141 32.95 -11.21 -2.82
N THR A 142 31.98 -10.51 -2.21
CA THR A 142 31.29 -10.95 -0.99
C THR A 142 29.84 -11.25 -1.27
N THR A 143 29.34 -12.40 -0.76
CA THR A 143 27.93 -12.75 -0.83
C THR A 143 27.08 -11.73 -0.03
N VAL A 144 26.04 -11.23 -0.66
CA VAL A 144 25.06 -10.31 -0.07
C VAL A 144 23.88 -11.09 0.47
N ALA A 145 23.49 -10.81 1.72
CA ALA A 145 22.28 -11.35 2.35
C ALA A 145 21.27 -10.23 2.60
N GLU A 146 19.99 -10.52 2.42
CA GLU A 146 18.93 -9.61 2.85
C GLU A 146 18.91 -9.53 4.39
N PRO A 147 18.95 -8.34 5.00
CA PRO A 147 19.06 -8.20 6.45
C PRO A 147 17.73 -8.43 7.20
N PHE A 148 16.63 -8.54 6.49
CA PHE A 148 15.28 -8.63 7.03
C PHE A 148 15.04 -9.92 7.83
N VAL A 149 14.08 -9.90 8.76
CA VAL A 149 13.67 -11.10 9.52
C VAL A 149 12.48 -11.76 8.83
N ALA A 150 12.76 -12.81 8.07
CA ALA A 150 11.75 -13.52 7.29
C ALA A 150 10.60 -14.06 8.16
N ARG A 151 9.37 -13.92 7.68
CA ARG A 151 8.12 -14.49 8.22
C ARG A 151 7.71 -14.00 9.61
N MET A 152 8.51 -13.20 10.29
CA MET A 152 8.21 -12.78 11.66
C MET A 152 6.92 -11.96 11.74
N CYS A 153 6.71 -11.02 10.83
CA CYS A 153 5.52 -10.17 10.82
C CYS A 153 4.25 -10.94 10.45
N TRP A 154 4.34 -12.14 9.83
CA TRP A 154 3.17 -12.85 9.32
C TRP A 154 2.12 -13.17 10.41
N SER A 155 2.54 -13.58 11.59
CA SER A 155 1.62 -13.84 12.70
C SER A 155 0.87 -12.58 13.16
N TYR A 156 1.52 -11.42 13.09
CA TYR A 156 0.90 -10.12 13.41
C TYR A 156 -0.01 -9.63 12.27
N ILE A 157 0.31 -9.94 11.01
CA ILE A 157 -0.57 -9.72 9.85
C ILE A 157 -1.89 -10.47 10.05
N LEU A 158 -1.84 -11.75 10.42
CA LEU A 158 -3.03 -12.55 10.72
C LEU A 158 -3.82 -11.98 11.91
N GLN A 159 -3.15 -11.41 12.90
CA GLN A 159 -3.80 -10.76 14.03
C GLN A 159 -4.56 -9.49 13.58
N VAL A 160 -4.00 -8.69 12.67
CA VAL A 160 -4.70 -7.53 12.10
C VAL A 160 -5.91 -7.97 11.29
N PHE A 161 -5.83 -9.04 10.50
CA PHE A 161 -7.00 -9.60 9.79
C PHE A 161 -8.11 -10.00 10.79
N GLN A 162 -7.75 -10.60 11.91
CA GLN A 162 -8.70 -10.98 12.96
C GLN A 162 -9.37 -9.75 13.58
N TRP A 163 -8.60 -8.71 13.89
CA TRP A 163 -9.14 -7.45 14.41
C TRP A 163 -10.02 -6.73 13.39
N ALA A 164 -9.58 -6.63 12.12
CA ALA A 164 -10.38 -6.06 11.06
C ALA A 164 -11.73 -6.78 10.93
N ARG A 165 -11.72 -8.12 10.93
CA ARG A 165 -12.94 -8.95 10.93
C ARG A 165 -13.83 -8.63 12.12
N LYS A 166 -13.24 -8.56 13.32
CA LYS A 166 -13.97 -8.30 14.55
C LYS A 166 -14.76 -7.00 14.51
N TYR A 167 -14.17 -5.94 13.92
CA TYR A 167 -14.77 -4.60 13.86
C TYR A 167 -15.44 -4.28 12.52
N GLY A 168 -15.51 -5.23 11.60
CA GLY A 168 -16.21 -5.07 10.33
C GLY A 168 -15.47 -4.22 9.29
N LEU A 169 -14.16 -4.05 9.46
CA LEU A 169 -13.28 -3.37 8.50
C LEU A 169 -12.84 -4.35 7.40
N ARG A 170 -12.76 -3.85 6.16
CA ARG A 170 -12.16 -4.56 5.03
C ARG A 170 -10.70 -4.16 4.88
N VAL A 171 -9.92 -5.07 4.32
CA VAL A 171 -8.48 -4.89 4.12
C VAL A 171 -8.18 -4.80 2.62
N ASN A 172 -7.48 -3.75 2.22
CA ASN A 172 -6.65 -3.74 1.01
C ASN A 172 -5.26 -4.20 1.44
N LEU A 173 -4.91 -5.46 1.12
CA LEU A 173 -3.58 -5.99 1.40
C LEU A 173 -2.62 -5.49 0.33
N ASP A 174 -1.53 -4.84 0.74
CA ASP A 174 -0.60 -4.20 -0.18
C ASP A 174 0.80 -4.79 -0.06
N LEU A 175 1.29 -5.41 -1.14
CA LEU A 175 2.69 -5.83 -1.22
C LEU A 175 3.57 -4.59 -1.48
N HIS A 176 4.03 -4.00 -0.38
CA HIS A 176 4.63 -2.68 -0.36
C HIS A 176 6.11 -2.65 -0.78
N THR A 177 6.81 -3.77 -0.60
CA THR A 177 8.22 -3.90 -0.98
C THR A 177 8.41 -5.08 -1.92
N ILE A 178 9.28 -4.91 -2.91
CA ILE A 178 9.58 -5.90 -3.94
C ILE A 178 11.10 -6.21 -3.92
N PRO A 179 11.53 -7.47 -4.13
CA PRO A 179 12.94 -7.80 -4.27
C PRO A 179 13.64 -6.90 -5.30
N GLY A 180 14.77 -6.32 -4.91
CA GLY A 180 15.54 -5.41 -5.74
C GLY A 180 15.00 -3.99 -5.81
N SER A 181 13.95 -3.65 -5.06
CA SER A 181 13.27 -2.35 -5.03
C SER A 181 12.54 -1.98 -6.33
N GLN A 182 11.27 -1.65 -6.23
CA GLN A 182 10.43 -1.22 -7.35
C GLN A 182 10.52 0.28 -7.66
N ASN A 183 11.04 1.11 -6.76
CA ASN A 183 11.11 2.56 -6.93
C ASN A 183 12.37 3.23 -6.39
N GLY A 184 13.22 2.54 -5.63
CA GLY A 184 14.42 3.09 -5.03
C GLY A 184 14.16 3.99 -3.82
N TYR A 185 12.94 4.08 -3.32
CA TYR A 185 12.59 4.86 -2.14
C TYR A 185 12.84 4.07 -0.85
N ASN A 186 12.95 4.75 0.28
CA ASN A 186 13.24 4.12 1.57
C ASN A 186 12.18 3.09 1.98
N HIS A 187 10.92 3.33 1.64
CA HIS A 187 9.79 2.42 1.93
C HIS A 187 9.70 1.21 1.00
N SER A 188 10.57 1.07 -0.01
CA SER A 188 10.73 -0.18 -0.76
C SER A 188 11.62 -1.21 -0.06
N GLY A 189 12.09 -0.90 1.16
CA GLY A 189 13.00 -1.69 1.98
C GLY A 189 14.45 -1.24 1.87
N LYS A 190 14.92 -0.76 0.71
CA LYS A 190 16.27 -0.23 0.49
C LYS A 190 16.23 1.03 -0.38
N LEU A 191 16.74 2.13 0.15
CA LEU A 191 16.93 3.38 -0.59
C LEU A 191 18.04 3.21 -1.62
N GLY A 192 17.83 3.70 -2.85
CA GLY A 192 18.87 3.72 -3.87
C GLY A 192 18.35 3.45 -5.28
N THR A 193 18.70 2.30 -5.85
CA THR A 193 18.45 1.97 -7.25
C THR A 193 17.26 1.04 -7.42
N VAL A 194 16.57 1.16 -8.55
CA VAL A 194 15.51 0.26 -8.97
C VAL A 194 16.13 -0.93 -9.69
N ASN A 195 16.00 -2.13 -9.13
CA ASN A 195 16.45 -3.39 -9.74
C ASN A 195 15.29 -4.36 -10.00
N PHE A 196 14.05 -3.95 -9.79
CA PHE A 196 12.85 -4.65 -10.23
C PHE A 196 12.51 -4.24 -11.66
N LEU A 197 12.45 -5.21 -12.59
CA LEU A 197 12.18 -4.98 -14.02
C LEU A 197 13.15 -3.98 -14.69
N ASN A 198 14.31 -3.80 -14.13
CA ASN A 198 15.32 -2.85 -14.59
C ASN A 198 16.73 -3.37 -14.28
N GLY A 199 17.65 -3.22 -15.24
CA GLY A 199 19.04 -3.66 -15.07
C GLY A 199 19.22 -5.17 -15.01
N MET A 200 20.41 -5.59 -14.62
CA MET A 200 20.88 -6.96 -14.79
C MET A 200 20.04 -8.02 -14.06
N MET A 201 19.60 -7.72 -12.83
CA MET A 201 18.77 -8.62 -12.02
C MET A 201 17.26 -8.37 -12.17
N GLY A 202 16.85 -7.48 -13.08
CA GLY A 202 15.46 -7.00 -13.18
C GLY A 202 14.43 -8.10 -13.41
N ILE A 203 14.76 -9.10 -14.25
CA ILE A 203 13.87 -10.24 -14.53
C ILE A 203 13.86 -11.23 -13.36
N ALA A 204 15.02 -11.57 -12.82
CA ALA A 204 15.12 -12.47 -11.68
C ALA A 204 14.37 -11.95 -10.45
N ASN A 205 14.50 -10.64 -10.14
CA ASN A 205 13.73 -10.00 -9.07
C ASN A 205 12.22 -10.02 -9.35
N ALA A 206 11.81 -9.83 -10.61
CA ALA A 206 10.40 -9.90 -10.99
C ALA A 206 9.83 -11.32 -10.89
N GLU A 207 10.62 -12.36 -11.17
CA GLU A 207 10.23 -13.76 -10.96
C GLU A 207 10.01 -14.07 -9.47
N ARG A 208 10.89 -13.58 -8.58
CA ARG A 208 10.68 -13.68 -7.13
C ARG A 208 9.41 -12.93 -6.70
N ALA A 209 9.16 -11.73 -7.25
CA ALA A 209 7.96 -10.96 -6.95
C ALA A 209 6.68 -11.69 -7.37
N LEU A 210 6.65 -12.29 -8.57
CA LEU A 210 5.51 -13.10 -9.03
C LEU A 210 5.25 -14.28 -8.09
N GLU A 211 6.31 -14.94 -7.61
CA GLU A 211 6.16 -16.03 -6.64
C GLU A 211 5.54 -15.56 -5.34
N TYR A 212 5.98 -14.42 -4.80
CA TYR A 212 5.42 -13.89 -3.55
C TYR A 212 3.96 -13.42 -3.73
N ILE A 213 3.64 -12.84 -4.89
CA ILE A 213 2.25 -12.53 -5.25
C ILE A 213 1.42 -13.82 -5.31
N ARG A 214 1.95 -14.91 -5.88
CA ARG A 214 1.30 -16.21 -5.91
C ARG A 214 1.01 -16.75 -4.51
N VAL A 215 2.02 -16.79 -3.66
CA VAL A 215 1.90 -17.29 -2.26
C VAL A 215 0.84 -16.50 -1.48
N ILE A 216 0.82 -15.19 -1.63
CA ILE A 216 -0.21 -14.34 -1.00
C ILE A 216 -1.58 -14.64 -1.58
N ALA A 217 -1.73 -14.70 -2.91
CA ALA A 217 -3.01 -14.96 -3.57
C ALA A 217 -3.60 -16.32 -3.14
N GLU A 218 -2.76 -17.37 -3.07
CA GLU A 218 -3.15 -18.68 -2.56
C GLU A 218 -3.64 -18.63 -1.11
N PHE A 219 -2.97 -17.84 -0.26
CA PHE A 219 -3.38 -17.72 1.13
C PHE A 219 -4.70 -16.95 1.29
N ILE A 220 -4.81 -15.75 0.70
CA ILE A 220 -5.94 -14.85 0.94
C ILE A 220 -7.24 -15.28 0.23
N THR A 221 -7.15 -16.16 -0.75
CA THR A 221 -8.32 -16.68 -1.50
C THR A 221 -9.04 -17.79 -0.74
N GLN A 222 -8.44 -18.34 0.32
CA GLN A 222 -9.12 -19.32 1.16
C GLN A 222 -10.39 -18.72 1.79
N PRO A 223 -11.48 -19.50 1.97
CA PRO A 223 -12.76 -19.01 2.50
C PRO A 223 -12.64 -18.30 3.85
N GLU A 224 -11.67 -18.68 4.65
CA GLU A 224 -11.41 -18.09 5.96
C GLU A 224 -10.92 -16.65 5.87
N TYR A 225 -10.26 -16.25 4.78
CA TYR A 225 -9.61 -14.93 4.64
C TYR A 225 -10.26 -14.02 3.60
N GLN A 226 -10.79 -14.58 2.53
CA GLN A 226 -11.37 -13.84 1.40
C GLN A 226 -12.40 -12.75 1.80
N PRO A 227 -13.33 -12.97 2.75
CA PRO A 227 -14.32 -11.95 3.10
C PRO A 227 -13.73 -10.68 3.72
N VAL A 228 -12.58 -10.80 4.37
CA VAL A 228 -11.90 -9.66 5.02
C VAL A 228 -10.94 -8.95 4.07
N ILE A 229 -10.43 -9.65 3.03
CA ILE A 229 -9.39 -9.12 2.13
C ILE A 229 -9.91 -9.07 0.69
N PRO A 230 -10.84 -8.16 0.37
CA PRO A 230 -11.41 -8.09 -0.98
C PRO A 230 -10.54 -7.36 -1.99
N ILE A 231 -9.41 -6.72 -1.60
CA ILE A 231 -8.44 -6.08 -2.50
C ILE A 231 -7.04 -6.57 -2.17
N PHE A 232 -6.26 -6.87 -3.22
CA PHE A 232 -4.84 -7.14 -3.17
C PHE A 232 -4.08 -6.20 -4.11
N SER A 233 -3.33 -5.24 -3.55
CA SER A 233 -2.40 -4.37 -4.27
C SER A 233 -1.09 -5.13 -4.47
N ILE A 234 -0.79 -5.49 -5.71
CA ILE A 234 0.27 -6.47 -6.02
C ILE A 234 1.68 -5.89 -6.05
N VAL A 235 1.82 -4.59 -6.29
CA VAL A 235 3.10 -3.85 -6.23
C VAL A 235 2.81 -2.39 -5.88
N ASN A 236 3.33 -1.94 -4.75
CA ASN A 236 3.26 -0.53 -4.36
C ASN A 236 4.23 0.31 -5.19
N GLU A 237 3.72 1.40 -5.80
CA GLU A 237 4.53 2.49 -6.36
C GLU A 237 5.67 2.07 -7.31
N ALA A 238 5.41 1.17 -8.24
CA ALA A 238 6.39 0.84 -9.27
C ALA A 238 6.76 2.10 -10.07
N LEU A 239 8.05 2.47 -10.12
CA LEU A 239 8.52 3.71 -10.75
C LEU A 239 8.53 3.56 -12.28
N LEU A 240 7.42 3.94 -12.91
CA LEU A 240 7.20 3.74 -14.35
C LEU A 240 8.23 4.49 -15.22
N GLN A 241 8.71 5.65 -14.75
CA GLN A 241 9.76 6.42 -15.43
C GLN A 241 11.06 5.63 -15.59
N THR A 242 11.35 4.71 -14.67
CA THR A 242 12.53 3.83 -14.71
C THR A 242 12.22 2.49 -15.37
N ILE A 243 11.08 1.86 -15.02
CA ILE A 243 10.71 0.52 -15.49
C ILE A 243 10.19 0.54 -16.93
N THR A 244 9.49 1.58 -17.35
CA THR A 244 8.75 1.80 -18.58
C THR A 244 7.38 1.10 -18.66
N LEU A 245 6.45 1.77 -19.36
CA LEU A 245 5.07 1.28 -19.47
C LEU A 245 4.97 -0.13 -20.11
N PRO A 246 5.65 -0.44 -21.25
CA PRO A 246 5.53 -1.76 -21.86
C PRO A 246 6.00 -2.90 -20.96
N VAL A 247 7.01 -2.65 -20.13
CA VAL A 247 7.57 -3.65 -19.22
C VAL A 247 6.63 -3.90 -18.03
N LEU A 248 6.15 -2.83 -17.41
CA LEU A 248 5.26 -2.93 -16.25
C LEU A 248 3.89 -3.52 -16.63
N THR A 249 3.33 -3.13 -17.78
CA THR A 249 2.07 -3.70 -18.29
C THR A 249 2.16 -5.19 -18.58
N THR A 250 3.30 -5.66 -19.08
CA THR A 250 3.56 -7.09 -19.26
C THR A 250 3.58 -7.83 -17.92
N PHE A 251 4.22 -7.27 -16.90
CA PHE A 251 4.22 -7.84 -15.56
C PHE A 251 2.80 -7.89 -14.98
N TYR A 252 2.04 -6.80 -15.07
CA TYR A 252 0.67 -6.75 -14.55
C TYR A 252 -0.27 -7.76 -15.22
N LEU A 253 -0.16 -7.95 -16.54
CA LEU A 253 -0.95 -8.98 -17.25
C LEU A 253 -0.59 -10.40 -16.76
N ASN A 254 0.70 -10.70 -16.59
CA ASN A 254 1.12 -12.00 -16.11
C ASN A 254 0.69 -12.27 -14.66
N ALA A 255 0.81 -11.26 -13.80
CA ALA A 255 0.29 -11.34 -12.42
C ALA A 255 -1.23 -11.54 -12.39
N HIS A 256 -1.99 -10.81 -13.23
CA HIS A 256 -3.44 -10.99 -13.36
C HIS A 256 -3.77 -12.44 -13.76
N TRP A 257 -3.15 -12.98 -14.80
CA TRP A 257 -3.40 -14.36 -15.22
C TRP A 257 -3.06 -15.37 -14.14
N MET A 258 -1.91 -15.20 -13.49
CA MET A 258 -1.50 -16.08 -12.40
C MET A 258 -2.53 -16.08 -11.27
N ILE A 259 -2.97 -14.91 -10.82
CA ILE A 259 -3.97 -14.79 -9.74
C ILE A 259 -5.30 -15.40 -10.20
N ARG A 260 -5.77 -15.12 -11.43
CA ARG A 260 -7.05 -15.66 -11.91
C ARG A 260 -7.01 -17.17 -12.18
N ASN A 261 -5.85 -17.74 -12.44
CA ASN A 261 -5.70 -19.19 -12.46
C ASN A 261 -5.86 -19.84 -11.08
N ILE A 262 -5.49 -19.13 -10.02
CA ILE A 262 -5.67 -19.56 -8.62
C ILE A 262 -7.13 -19.35 -8.17
N THR A 263 -7.64 -18.15 -8.38
CA THR A 263 -8.91 -17.70 -7.78
C THR A 263 -10.13 -18.07 -8.60
N GLY A 264 -9.96 -18.30 -9.91
CA GLY A 264 -11.05 -18.23 -10.86
C GLY A 264 -11.41 -16.78 -11.24
N VAL A 265 -12.39 -16.66 -12.14
CA VAL A 265 -12.89 -15.42 -12.72
C VAL A 265 -14.30 -15.14 -12.23
N GLY A 266 -14.66 -13.88 -12.06
CA GLY A 266 -16.02 -13.45 -11.72
C GLY A 266 -16.17 -13.03 -10.26
N GLU A 267 -17.33 -12.45 -9.97
CA GLU A 267 -17.68 -12.00 -8.61
C GLU A 267 -17.58 -13.17 -7.60
N GLY A 268 -17.02 -12.90 -6.42
CA GLY A 268 -16.79 -13.91 -5.38
C GLY A 268 -15.57 -14.81 -5.59
N SER A 269 -14.86 -14.71 -6.72
CA SER A 269 -13.69 -15.54 -7.04
C SER A 269 -12.37 -14.84 -6.69
N GLY A 270 -12.06 -14.70 -5.40
CA GLY A 270 -10.85 -14.05 -4.89
C GLY A 270 -10.92 -12.51 -4.92
N PRO A 271 -9.79 -11.81 -4.66
CA PRO A 271 -9.76 -10.37 -4.49
C PRO A 271 -9.83 -9.60 -5.82
N TYR A 272 -10.17 -8.31 -5.73
CA TYR A 272 -9.78 -7.35 -6.75
C TYR A 272 -8.26 -7.21 -6.76
N ILE A 273 -7.68 -7.04 -7.93
CA ILE A 273 -6.24 -6.85 -8.12
C ILE A 273 -5.99 -5.36 -8.31
N ALA A 274 -5.34 -4.69 -7.36
CA ALA A 274 -4.98 -3.29 -7.53
C ALA A 274 -3.58 -3.18 -8.12
N ILE A 275 -3.45 -2.31 -9.13
CA ILE A 275 -2.21 -1.93 -9.79
C ILE A 275 -1.99 -0.45 -9.63
N HIS A 276 -0.75 -0.03 -9.34
CA HIS A 276 -0.41 1.38 -9.16
C HIS A 276 -0.16 2.07 -10.50
N ASP A 277 -0.52 3.35 -10.62
CA ASP A 277 -0.42 4.15 -11.84
C ASP A 277 1.03 4.53 -12.26
N GLY A 278 2.02 4.17 -11.45
CA GLY A 278 3.43 4.40 -11.73
C GLY A 278 3.85 5.87 -11.74
N PHE A 279 3.10 6.74 -11.09
CA PHE A 279 3.28 8.20 -11.04
C PHE A 279 3.12 8.91 -12.40
N MET A 280 2.48 8.26 -13.37
CA MET A 280 2.20 8.86 -14.69
C MET A 280 0.79 9.44 -14.76
N GLY A 281 -0.01 9.25 -13.72
CA GLY A 281 -1.39 9.64 -13.64
C GLY A 281 -2.35 8.65 -14.31
N THR A 282 -3.58 8.65 -13.85
CA THR A 282 -4.60 7.66 -14.21
C THR A 282 -4.95 7.63 -15.71
N ALA A 283 -4.78 8.75 -16.42
CA ALA A 283 -5.08 8.85 -17.86
C ALA A 283 -4.20 7.93 -18.73
N TYR A 284 -2.99 7.61 -18.30
CA TYR A 284 -2.09 6.67 -19.02
C TYR A 284 -2.64 5.25 -19.11
N TRP A 285 -3.56 4.88 -18.23
CA TRP A 285 -4.10 3.53 -18.09
C TRP A 285 -5.46 3.37 -18.75
N ALA A 286 -6.00 4.40 -19.42
CA ALA A 286 -7.28 4.33 -20.10
C ALA A 286 -7.32 3.15 -21.09
N GLY A 287 -8.31 2.24 -20.94
CA GLY A 287 -8.46 1.06 -21.78
C GLY A 287 -7.44 -0.06 -21.53
N PHE A 288 -6.54 0.05 -20.54
CA PHE A 288 -5.61 -1.02 -20.23
C PHE A 288 -6.36 -2.27 -19.76
N LEU A 289 -6.06 -3.40 -20.37
CA LEU A 289 -6.66 -4.72 -20.12
C LEU A 289 -8.20 -4.70 -20.12
N GLU A 290 -8.82 -3.99 -21.07
CA GLU A 290 -10.27 -4.04 -21.24
C GLU A 290 -10.77 -5.49 -21.31
N GLY A 291 -11.79 -5.80 -20.51
CA GLY A 291 -12.30 -7.17 -20.33
C GLY A 291 -11.57 -7.98 -19.26
N SER A 292 -10.55 -7.43 -18.56
CA SER A 292 -9.95 -8.09 -17.40
C SER A 292 -10.96 -8.25 -16.26
N ASP A 293 -10.74 -9.22 -15.38
CA ASP A 293 -11.60 -9.45 -14.23
C ASP A 293 -11.12 -8.65 -13.01
N ARG A 294 -11.94 -7.70 -12.55
CA ARG A 294 -11.78 -7.00 -11.26
C ARG A 294 -10.37 -6.47 -11.02
N VAL A 295 -9.90 -5.62 -11.94
CA VAL A 295 -8.66 -4.84 -11.78
C VAL A 295 -9.02 -3.44 -11.30
N ILE A 296 -8.31 -2.94 -10.30
CA ILE A 296 -8.40 -1.59 -9.74
C ILE A 296 -7.17 -0.81 -10.16
N LEU A 297 -7.36 0.44 -10.58
CA LEU A 297 -6.26 1.38 -10.72
C LEU A 297 -6.09 2.15 -9.42
N ASP A 298 -4.88 2.13 -8.90
CA ASP A 298 -4.49 2.83 -7.68
C ASP A 298 -3.60 4.03 -8.02
N THR A 299 -3.83 5.17 -7.38
CA THR A 299 -3.03 6.38 -7.53
C THR A 299 -2.74 7.01 -6.17
N HIS A 300 -1.58 7.69 -6.06
CA HIS A 300 -1.11 8.29 -4.81
C HIS A 300 -0.89 9.80 -4.98
N PRO A 301 -1.97 10.62 -4.96
CA PRO A 301 -1.86 12.05 -5.19
C PRO A 301 -1.41 12.81 -3.92
N TYR A 302 -0.27 13.51 -4.03
CA TYR A 302 0.28 14.36 -2.98
C TYR A 302 0.71 15.71 -3.53
N PHE A 303 0.31 16.81 -2.87
CA PHE A 303 0.92 18.12 -3.14
C PHE A 303 2.32 18.24 -2.53
N ALA A 304 2.59 17.57 -1.41
CA ALA A 304 3.90 17.60 -0.76
C ALA A 304 5.08 17.25 -1.68
N PHE A 305 4.84 16.52 -2.79
CA PHE A 305 5.88 16.01 -3.69
C PHE A 305 5.69 16.46 -5.15
N ASP A 306 4.86 17.47 -5.42
CA ASP A 306 4.61 17.98 -6.77
C ASP A 306 5.71 18.90 -7.33
N ASN A 307 6.75 19.18 -6.54
CA ASN A 307 7.87 20.09 -6.83
C ASN A 307 7.47 21.57 -6.92
N GLU A 308 6.29 21.94 -6.46
CA GLU A 308 5.85 23.32 -6.39
C GLU A 308 6.24 23.98 -5.06
N PRO A 309 6.34 25.30 -4.97
CA PRO A 309 6.71 26.01 -3.74
C PRO A 309 5.76 25.81 -2.57
N ASN A 310 4.49 25.61 -2.82
CA ASN A 310 3.43 25.32 -1.85
C ASN A 310 3.40 26.25 -0.62
N ASN A 311 3.58 27.56 -0.88
CA ASN A 311 3.69 28.60 0.14
C ASN A 311 2.35 29.25 0.52
N GLU A 312 1.26 28.83 -0.09
CA GLU A 312 -0.03 29.47 0.08
C GLU A 312 -0.59 29.26 1.50
N PRO A 313 -1.19 30.30 2.10
CA PRO A 313 -1.71 30.20 3.45
C PRO A 313 -2.96 29.30 3.51
N VAL A 314 -3.07 28.52 4.59
CA VAL A 314 -4.22 27.65 4.87
C VAL A 314 -5.21 28.31 5.86
N ASN A 315 -4.74 29.29 6.62
CA ASN A 315 -5.49 29.99 7.69
C ASN A 315 -6.27 31.22 7.23
N VAL A 316 -6.55 31.32 5.95
CA VAL A 316 -7.36 32.38 5.33
C VAL A 316 -8.63 31.79 4.75
N THR A 317 -9.62 32.64 4.45
CA THR A 317 -10.89 32.21 3.84
C THR A 317 -10.65 31.38 2.59
N ALA A 318 -11.32 30.24 2.49
CA ALA A 318 -11.19 29.35 1.36
C ALA A 318 -11.67 29.97 0.06
N ASN A 319 -10.94 29.77 -1.04
CA ASN A 319 -11.34 30.22 -2.35
C ASN A 319 -12.66 29.56 -2.78
N GLY A 320 -13.47 30.29 -3.53
CA GLY A 320 -14.74 29.80 -4.05
C GLY A 320 -15.93 29.92 -3.08
N THR A 321 -15.71 30.14 -1.79
CA THR A 321 -16.79 30.38 -0.80
C THR A 321 -16.96 31.87 -0.50
N ALA A 322 -18.20 32.26 -0.14
CA ALA A 322 -18.50 33.59 0.39
C ALA A 322 -18.57 33.58 1.94
N ASP A 323 -18.48 32.42 2.56
CA ASP A 323 -18.53 32.25 4.00
C ASP A 323 -17.13 32.49 4.60
N ALA A 324 -16.99 33.57 5.38
CA ALA A 324 -15.73 33.94 6.01
C ALA A 324 -15.30 32.96 7.15
N SER A 325 -16.17 32.06 7.58
CA SER A 325 -15.85 31.02 8.57
C SER A 325 -15.23 29.75 7.95
N VAL A 326 -15.20 29.64 6.63
CA VAL A 326 -14.58 28.51 5.92
C VAL A 326 -13.15 28.86 5.56
N TYR A 327 -12.21 28.25 6.25
CA TYR A 327 -10.78 28.43 6.05
C TYR A 327 -10.20 27.38 5.08
N GLY A 328 -8.98 27.60 4.58
CA GLY A 328 -8.23 26.68 3.72
C GLY A 328 -7.51 27.36 2.57
N GLY A 329 -7.71 28.66 2.36
CA GLY A 329 -7.11 29.41 1.25
C GLY A 329 -7.47 28.79 -0.10
N GLN A 330 -6.48 28.54 -0.94
CA GLN A 330 -6.67 27.89 -2.24
C GLN A 330 -6.66 26.37 -2.18
N TRP A 331 -6.16 25.75 -1.12
CA TRP A 331 -5.89 24.31 -1.04
C TRP A 331 -7.12 23.43 -1.28
N PRO A 332 -8.30 23.72 -0.68
CA PRO A 332 -9.49 22.92 -0.93
C PRO A 332 -9.92 22.94 -2.40
N GLN A 333 -9.88 24.12 -3.04
CA GLN A 333 -10.24 24.26 -4.45
C GLN A 333 -9.20 23.60 -5.38
N MET A 334 -7.91 23.67 -5.01
CA MET A 334 -6.84 22.96 -5.73
C MET A 334 -7.05 21.45 -5.70
N ALA A 335 -7.33 20.86 -4.53
CA ALA A 335 -7.58 19.42 -4.41
C ALA A 335 -8.76 18.98 -5.30
N CYS A 336 -9.87 19.70 -5.24
CA CYS A 336 -11.03 19.44 -6.09
C CYS A 336 -10.70 19.49 -7.58
N SER A 337 -9.94 20.51 -8.01
CA SER A 337 -9.63 20.74 -9.42
C SER A 337 -8.56 19.78 -9.97
N ALA A 338 -7.55 19.47 -9.15
CA ALA A 338 -6.43 18.62 -9.58
C ALA A 338 -6.84 17.14 -9.63
N TRP A 339 -7.63 16.67 -8.69
CA TRP A 339 -7.88 15.23 -8.52
C TRP A 339 -9.26 14.78 -9.01
N GLY A 340 -10.32 15.53 -8.70
CA GLY A 340 -11.70 15.11 -9.00
C GLY A 340 -11.98 14.76 -10.46
N PRO A 341 -11.62 15.63 -11.44
CA PRO A 341 -11.82 15.33 -12.86
C PRO A 341 -11.06 14.09 -13.32
N GLY A 342 -9.80 13.93 -12.89
CA GLY A 342 -8.96 12.78 -13.23
C GLY A 342 -9.50 11.46 -12.70
N MET A 343 -9.97 11.44 -11.44
CA MET A 343 -10.58 10.25 -10.82
C MET A 343 -11.87 9.83 -11.57
N ASN A 344 -12.75 10.76 -11.89
CA ASN A 344 -14.00 10.45 -12.60
C ASN A 344 -13.76 10.06 -14.07
N ALA A 345 -12.78 10.67 -14.73
CA ALA A 345 -12.37 10.26 -16.06
C ALA A 345 -11.80 8.83 -16.06
N SER A 346 -10.99 8.49 -15.08
CA SER A 346 -10.44 7.14 -14.91
C SER A 346 -11.53 6.10 -14.64
N ARG A 347 -12.49 6.41 -13.75
CA ARG A 347 -13.64 5.52 -13.50
C ARG A 347 -14.45 5.22 -14.76
N SER A 348 -14.49 6.17 -15.68
CA SER A 348 -15.18 6.00 -16.98
C SER A 348 -14.34 5.25 -18.01
N ALA A 349 -13.01 5.45 -18.04
CA ALA A 349 -12.13 4.98 -19.12
C ALA A 349 -11.35 3.71 -18.76
N PHE A 350 -11.08 3.47 -17.49
CA PHE A 350 -10.40 2.28 -16.98
C PHE A 350 -11.38 1.36 -16.24
N GLY A 351 -12.08 1.90 -15.24
CA GLY A 351 -12.94 1.15 -14.34
C GLY A 351 -12.74 1.57 -12.88
N VAL A 352 -12.80 0.63 -11.95
CA VAL A 352 -12.63 0.95 -10.52
C VAL A 352 -11.27 1.63 -10.30
N THR A 353 -11.32 2.83 -9.72
CA THR A 353 -10.13 3.66 -9.47
C THR A 353 -10.19 4.19 -8.04
N ILE A 354 -9.10 4.00 -7.29
CA ILE A 354 -8.96 4.43 -5.90
C ILE A 354 -7.74 5.34 -5.74
N ALA A 355 -7.72 6.12 -4.66
CA ALA A 355 -6.49 6.71 -4.14
C ALA A 355 -6.01 5.86 -2.96
N GLY A 356 -5.04 5.00 -3.19
CA GLY A 356 -4.44 4.14 -2.15
C GLY A 356 -3.70 4.94 -1.10
N GLU A 357 -3.25 6.14 -1.48
CA GLU A 357 -2.61 7.06 -0.55
C GLU A 357 -2.96 8.52 -0.88
N PHE A 358 -3.21 9.31 0.15
CA PHE A 358 -3.19 10.77 0.16
C PHE A 358 -3.00 11.26 1.60
N SER A 359 -2.65 12.54 1.81
CA SER A 359 -2.48 13.10 3.15
C SER A 359 -2.90 14.58 3.21
N ASN A 360 -2.80 15.17 4.42
CA ASN A 360 -2.90 16.62 4.60
C ASN A 360 -1.58 17.36 4.33
N GLY A 361 -0.54 16.66 3.86
CA GLY A 361 0.73 17.26 3.49
C GLY A 361 0.59 18.18 2.27
N ILE A 362 0.40 19.48 2.52
CA ILE A 362 0.42 20.52 1.49
C ILE A 362 1.84 20.88 1.07
N ASN A 363 2.81 20.54 1.89
CA ASN A 363 4.24 20.66 1.64
C ASN A 363 4.99 19.47 2.26
N ASP A 364 6.28 19.38 2.02
CA ASP A 364 7.14 18.29 2.45
C ASP A 364 7.85 18.52 3.80
N CYS A 365 7.32 19.44 4.60
CA CYS A 365 7.79 19.69 5.96
C CYS A 365 7.44 18.51 6.90
N GLY A 366 8.25 18.36 7.92
CA GLY A 366 8.17 17.31 8.92
C GLY A 366 9.45 16.49 8.99
N LEU A 367 9.66 15.87 10.14
CA LEU A 367 10.87 15.08 10.37
C LEU A 367 10.95 13.93 9.37
N TRP A 368 11.95 14.00 8.47
CA TRP A 368 12.29 12.96 7.51
C TRP A 368 11.19 12.56 6.50
N VAL A 369 10.23 13.45 6.23
CA VAL A 369 9.21 13.21 5.20
C VAL A 369 9.84 12.90 3.83
N ARG A 370 10.98 13.52 3.50
CA ARG A 370 11.75 13.19 2.28
C ARG A 370 12.82 12.11 2.50
N GLY A 371 12.99 11.62 3.70
CA GLY A 371 14.04 10.68 4.08
C GLY A 371 15.09 11.29 5.02
N VAL A 372 15.87 10.42 5.64
CA VAL A 372 16.89 10.83 6.62
C VAL A 372 17.96 11.71 5.96
N ASN A 373 18.26 12.83 6.59
CA ASN A 373 19.24 13.83 6.13
C ASN A 373 18.92 14.48 4.77
N ILE A 374 17.69 14.37 4.28
CA ILE A 374 17.21 15.06 3.08
C ILE A 374 16.40 16.28 3.53
N SER A 375 16.81 17.47 3.09
CA SER A 375 16.11 18.71 3.40
C SER A 375 14.77 18.78 2.66
N ALA A 376 13.78 19.42 3.27
CA ALA A 376 12.54 19.77 2.59
C ALA A 376 12.82 20.69 1.39
N ALA A 377 12.04 20.54 0.33
CA ALA A 377 12.05 21.46 -0.80
C ALA A 377 11.28 22.75 -0.50
N TYR A 378 10.35 22.70 0.47
CA TYR A 378 9.60 23.86 0.92
C TYR A 378 10.51 24.98 1.40
N VAL A 379 10.31 26.18 0.87
CA VAL A 379 11.16 27.35 1.15
C VAL A 379 10.68 28.20 2.34
N GLY A 380 9.56 27.85 2.94
CA GLY A 380 8.98 28.53 4.10
C GLY A 380 9.51 27.98 5.43
N ASN A 381 8.75 28.21 6.50
CA ASN A 381 9.12 27.77 7.86
C ASN A 381 8.60 26.36 8.15
N CYS A 382 9.44 25.35 8.00
CA CYS A 382 9.11 23.97 8.34
C CYS A 382 8.94 23.72 9.85
N ASP A 383 9.59 24.51 10.72
CA ASP A 383 9.41 24.37 12.16
C ASP A 383 7.96 24.66 12.58
N TYR A 384 7.28 25.59 11.87
CA TYR A 384 5.87 25.84 12.07
C TYR A 384 5.02 24.60 11.75
N TRP A 385 5.30 23.92 10.65
CA TRP A 385 4.54 22.74 10.22
C TRP A 385 4.83 21.50 11.06
N ALA A 386 6.01 21.39 11.67
CA ALA A 386 6.35 20.33 12.61
C ALA A 386 5.77 20.56 14.01
N ASN A 387 5.51 21.83 14.41
CA ASN A 387 5.02 22.20 15.73
C ASN A 387 3.49 22.48 15.75
N TRP A 388 2.72 21.41 15.58
CA TRP A 388 1.25 21.47 15.51
C TRP A 388 0.60 22.06 16.77
N GLU A 389 1.25 22.00 17.93
CA GLU A 389 0.75 22.60 19.18
C GLU A 389 0.63 24.12 19.10
N SER A 390 1.39 24.75 18.21
CA SER A 390 1.35 26.20 17.96
C SER A 390 0.32 26.63 16.90
N TRP A 391 -0.38 25.69 16.24
CA TRP A 391 -1.33 26.03 15.18
C TRP A 391 -2.58 26.70 15.72
N SER A 392 -3.00 27.80 15.06
CA SER A 392 -4.26 28.47 15.37
C SER A 392 -5.47 27.62 14.97
N ASP A 393 -6.64 27.98 15.51
CA ASP A 393 -7.91 27.32 15.15
C ASP A 393 -8.22 27.49 13.65
N GLU A 394 -7.84 28.62 13.04
CA GLU A 394 -8.01 28.86 11.61
C GLU A 394 -7.11 27.93 10.77
N THR A 395 -5.87 27.68 11.21
CA THR A 395 -4.98 26.71 10.57
C THR A 395 -5.58 25.31 10.60
N LYS A 396 -6.04 24.86 11.77
CA LYS A 396 -6.68 23.55 11.94
C LYS A 396 -7.96 23.43 11.12
N ALA A 397 -8.80 24.48 11.13
CA ALA A 397 -10.01 24.53 10.31
C ALA A 397 -9.70 24.48 8.80
N GLY A 398 -8.66 25.18 8.36
CA GLY A 398 -8.22 25.18 6.97
C GLY A 398 -7.72 23.82 6.51
N LEU A 399 -6.90 23.15 7.32
CA LEU A 399 -6.45 21.77 7.05
C LEU A 399 -7.62 20.79 7.02
N LYS A 400 -8.62 20.96 7.90
CA LYS A 400 -9.83 20.13 7.86
C LYS A 400 -10.64 20.35 6.60
N THR A 401 -10.79 21.60 6.13
CA THR A 401 -11.48 21.88 4.86
C THR A 401 -10.73 21.29 3.67
N TYR A 402 -9.40 21.36 3.69
CA TYR A 402 -8.57 20.71 2.68
C TYR A 402 -8.73 19.19 2.70
N ALA A 403 -8.75 18.55 3.88
CA ALA A 403 -9.02 17.12 4.01
C ALA A 403 -10.39 16.75 3.42
N LEU A 404 -11.45 17.50 3.76
CA LEU A 404 -12.79 17.27 3.22
C LEU A 404 -12.85 17.40 1.70
N ALA A 405 -12.21 18.42 1.14
CA ALA A 405 -12.13 18.64 -0.31
C ALA A 405 -11.35 17.50 -1.02
N SER A 406 -10.25 17.05 -0.42
CA SER A 406 -9.47 15.92 -0.90
C SER A 406 -10.29 14.63 -0.92
N MET A 407 -10.97 14.32 0.17
CA MET A 407 -11.83 13.14 0.28
C MET A 407 -12.98 13.16 -0.72
N ASP A 408 -13.63 14.32 -0.94
CA ASP A 408 -14.72 14.47 -1.93
C ASP A 408 -14.21 14.30 -3.35
N ALA A 409 -13.07 14.92 -3.68
CA ALA A 409 -12.44 14.81 -5.01
C ALA A 409 -12.02 13.37 -5.34
N LEU A 410 -11.45 12.66 -4.38
CA LEU A 410 -10.95 11.29 -4.56
C LEU A 410 -12.06 10.25 -4.55
N GLY A 411 -13.07 10.42 -3.70
CA GLY A 411 -14.26 9.57 -3.58
C GLY A 411 -14.01 8.21 -2.93
N ASP A 412 -13.07 7.40 -3.44
CA ASP A 412 -12.59 6.16 -2.86
C ASP A 412 -11.12 6.34 -2.48
N TRP A 413 -10.82 6.35 -1.18
CA TRP A 413 -9.52 6.80 -0.70
C TRP A 413 -9.03 6.08 0.56
N PHE A 414 -7.70 6.07 0.73
CA PHE A 414 -6.99 5.69 1.95
C PHE A 414 -6.03 6.81 2.35
N PHE A 415 -6.18 7.33 3.57
CA PHE A 415 -5.28 8.37 4.09
C PHE A 415 -3.94 7.76 4.51
N TRP A 416 -2.82 8.38 4.16
CA TRP A 416 -1.49 8.01 4.61
C TRP A 416 -1.06 8.91 5.77
N THR A 417 -1.08 8.46 7.03
CA THR A 417 -1.33 7.12 7.56
C THR A 417 -2.13 7.23 8.88
N TRP A 418 -2.51 6.12 9.52
CA TRP A 418 -3.29 6.16 10.76
C TRP A 418 -2.59 6.95 11.85
N LYS A 419 -1.30 6.62 12.16
CA LYS A 419 -0.53 7.33 13.19
C LYS A 419 0.96 7.36 12.88
N ILE A 420 1.64 8.29 13.50
CA ILE A 420 3.07 8.51 13.46
C ILE A 420 3.59 8.48 14.90
N ASP A 421 4.72 7.80 15.12
CA ASP A 421 5.38 7.81 16.43
C ASP A 421 5.98 9.19 16.73
N ALA A 422 6.04 9.52 18.02
CA ALA A 422 6.77 10.69 18.47
C ALA A 422 8.29 10.54 18.21
N SER A 423 8.92 11.64 17.84
CA SER A 423 10.38 11.76 17.82
C SER A 423 10.95 11.53 19.22
N SER A 424 12.01 10.73 19.33
CA SER A 424 12.69 10.53 20.61
C SER A 424 13.45 11.78 21.08
N THR A 425 13.65 12.77 20.20
CA THR A 425 14.33 14.02 20.50
C THR A 425 13.40 15.06 21.09
N SER A 426 12.24 15.28 20.47
CA SER A 426 11.26 16.29 20.92
C SER A 426 10.18 15.72 21.85
N GLY A 427 9.92 14.42 21.78
CA GLY A 427 8.81 13.77 22.49
C GLY A 427 7.44 13.99 21.83
N THR A 428 7.39 14.65 20.65
CA THR A 428 6.16 14.95 19.91
C THR A 428 6.19 14.35 18.50
N VAL A 429 5.02 14.32 17.84
CA VAL A 429 4.90 13.96 16.42
C VAL A 429 5.35 15.14 15.58
N GLU A 430 6.45 15.00 14.85
CA GLU A 430 7.06 16.07 14.04
C GLU A 430 6.66 16.04 12.55
N SER A 431 5.78 15.09 12.16
CA SER A 431 5.16 15.01 10.81
C SER A 431 3.63 14.95 10.93
N PRO A 432 2.99 15.97 11.58
CA PRO A 432 1.60 15.88 12.03
C PRO A 432 0.58 15.82 10.88
N LEU A 433 0.89 16.36 9.70
CA LEU A 433 0.00 16.36 8.53
C LEU A 433 -0.22 14.95 7.94
N TRP A 434 0.57 13.98 8.38
CA TRP A 434 0.55 12.59 7.93
C TRP A 434 -0.13 11.65 8.93
N SER A 435 -0.61 12.16 10.08
CA SER A 435 -1.28 11.36 11.11
C SER A 435 -2.79 11.64 11.14
N TYR A 436 -3.59 10.65 10.68
CA TYR A 436 -5.06 10.73 10.74
C TYR A 436 -5.55 10.81 12.18
N LYS A 437 -5.04 9.93 13.06
CA LYS A 437 -5.39 9.86 14.48
C LYS A 437 -5.14 11.19 15.20
N LEU A 438 -3.94 11.74 15.06
CA LEU A 438 -3.61 13.03 15.66
C LEU A 438 -4.53 14.15 15.12
N GLY A 439 -4.83 14.11 13.82
CA GLY A 439 -5.76 15.05 13.20
C GLY A 439 -7.19 14.97 13.75
N LEU A 440 -7.67 13.76 14.08
CA LEU A 440 -8.95 13.59 14.78
C LEU A 440 -8.91 14.17 16.20
N GLU A 441 -7.85 13.86 16.95
CA GLU A 441 -7.67 14.30 18.34
C GLU A 441 -7.54 15.81 18.46
N GLN A 442 -6.91 16.47 17.49
CA GLN A 442 -6.58 17.89 17.51
C GLN A 442 -7.44 18.76 16.58
N GLY A 443 -8.33 18.17 15.79
CA GLY A 443 -9.42 18.86 15.10
C GLY A 443 -9.16 19.25 13.65
N TRP A 444 -8.05 18.83 13.01
CA TRP A 444 -7.81 19.06 11.58
C TRP A 444 -8.18 17.88 10.66
N MET A 445 -8.72 16.79 11.21
CA MET A 445 -9.41 15.76 10.44
C MET A 445 -10.90 15.74 10.76
N PRO A 446 -11.77 15.38 9.80
CA PRO A 446 -13.20 15.29 10.04
C PRO A 446 -13.53 14.07 10.92
N THR A 447 -14.41 14.28 11.91
CA THR A 447 -14.90 13.19 12.77
C THR A 447 -15.95 12.31 12.10
N ASP A 448 -16.52 12.75 10.98
CA ASP A 448 -17.40 11.97 10.11
C ASP A 448 -16.89 12.10 8.67
N PRO A 449 -16.36 11.04 8.06
CA PRO A 449 -15.81 11.12 6.70
C PRO A 449 -16.87 11.45 5.64
N ARG A 450 -18.17 11.23 5.92
CA ARG A 450 -19.25 11.57 5.00
C ARG A 450 -19.47 13.07 4.85
N ALA A 451 -18.96 13.87 5.80
CA ALA A 451 -18.99 15.33 5.71
C ALA A 451 -18.21 15.87 4.51
N ALA A 452 -17.38 15.05 3.89
CA ALA A 452 -16.66 15.38 2.66
C ALA A 452 -17.60 15.58 1.46
N SER A 453 -18.69 14.81 1.39
CA SER A 453 -19.58 14.81 0.22
C SER A 453 -20.16 16.20 -0.08
N GLY A 454 -19.97 16.67 -1.32
CA GLY A 454 -20.43 17.96 -1.81
C GLY A 454 -19.50 19.14 -1.49
N THR A 455 -18.35 18.90 -0.86
CA THR A 455 -17.38 19.96 -0.54
C THR A 455 -16.87 20.65 -1.81
N CYS A 456 -16.55 19.90 -2.86
CA CYS A 456 -16.06 20.46 -4.13
C CYS A 456 -17.14 21.29 -4.83
N GLU A 457 -18.41 20.85 -4.77
CA GLU A 457 -19.53 21.62 -5.32
C GLU A 457 -19.71 22.93 -4.55
N ALA A 458 -19.64 22.89 -3.21
CA ALA A 458 -19.72 24.09 -2.38
C ALA A 458 -18.58 25.08 -2.65
N LEU A 459 -17.40 24.59 -3.06
CA LEU A 459 -16.25 25.39 -3.50
C LEU A 459 -16.33 25.78 -4.98
N LYS A 460 -17.47 25.55 -5.65
CA LYS A 460 -17.73 25.87 -7.06
C LYS A 460 -16.77 25.19 -8.05
N VAL A 461 -16.27 24.01 -7.69
CA VAL A 461 -15.54 23.13 -8.61
C VAL A 461 -16.50 22.05 -9.06
N ALA A 462 -16.93 22.11 -10.32
CA ALA A 462 -17.78 21.07 -10.89
C ALA A 462 -16.98 19.78 -11.08
N PRO A 463 -17.41 18.65 -10.50
CA PRO A 463 -16.78 17.37 -10.79
C PRO A 463 -17.00 17.02 -12.28
N ALA A 464 -16.05 16.30 -12.88
CA ALA A 464 -16.28 15.70 -14.19
C ALA A 464 -17.47 14.72 -14.09
N PRO A 465 -18.39 14.69 -15.07
CA PRO A 465 -19.54 13.82 -14.99
C PRO A 465 -19.12 12.35 -15.02
N TRP A 466 -19.57 11.58 -14.04
CA TRP A 466 -19.49 10.13 -14.00
C TRP A 466 -20.84 9.57 -13.57
N ASN A 467 -21.35 8.59 -14.30
CA ASN A 467 -22.71 8.03 -14.10
C ASN A 467 -22.79 7.01 -12.96
N GLN A 468 -21.73 6.86 -12.15
CA GLN A 468 -21.62 5.92 -11.03
C GLN A 468 -21.79 4.43 -11.43
N SER A 469 -21.52 4.09 -12.68
CA SER A 469 -21.56 2.71 -13.18
C SER A 469 -20.23 2.31 -13.79
N PHE A 470 -19.89 1.03 -13.64
CA PHE A 470 -18.73 0.41 -14.25
C PHE A 470 -19.14 -0.57 -15.33
N ALA A 471 -18.26 -0.84 -16.29
CA ALA A 471 -18.41 -1.98 -17.18
C ALA A 471 -18.53 -3.27 -16.36
N ALA A 472 -19.42 -4.18 -16.75
CA ALA A 472 -19.73 -5.36 -15.93
C ALA A 472 -18.49 -6.21 -15.59
N TYR A 473 -17.55 -6.35 -16.53
CA TYR A 473 -16.31 -7.09 -16.30
C TYR A 473 -15.44 -6.49 -15.17
N ALA A 474 -15.46 -5.14 -15.03
CA ALA A 474 -14.64 -4.46 -14.03
C ALA A 474 -15.05 -4.79 -12.58
N THR A 475 -16.27 -5.34 -12.40
CA THR A 475 -16.79 -5.78 -11.10
C THR A 475 -17.07 -7.29 -11.04
N GLY A 476 -16.57 -8.06 -12.00
CA GLY A 476 -16.70 -9.52 -12.01
C GLY A 476 -17.95 -10.05 -12.71
N GLY A 477 -18.69 -9.17 -13.41
CA GLY A 477 -19.89 -9.53 -14.17
C GLY A 477 -19.59 -10.03 -15.59
N ALA A 478 -20.58 -9.87 -16.49
CA ALA A 478 -20.48 -10.36 -17.86
C ALA A 478 -19.23 -9.81 -18.60
N GLY A 479 -18.50 -10.71 -19.25
CA GLY A 479 -17.26 -10.40 -19.98
C GLY A 479 -15.99 -10.38 -19.11
N ALA A 480 -16.09 -10.61 -17.79
CA ALA A 480 -14.92 -10.70 -16.93
C ALA A 480 -13.94 -11.79 -17.39
N GLY A 481 -12.67 -11.46 -17.48
CA GLY A 481 -11.61 -12.35 -17.98
C GLY A 481 -11.51 -12.46 -19.49
N ALA A 482 -12.43 -11.85 -20.26
CA ALA A 482 -12.39 -11.85 -21.73
C ALA A 482 -11.53 -10.68 -22.27
N ILE A 483 -10.24 -10.67 -21.91
CA ILE A 483 -9.30 -9.63 -22.34
C ILE A 483 -9.18 -9.63 -23.87
N ALA A 484 -9.25 -8.44 -24.48
CA ALA A 484 -9.15 -8.26 -25.93
C ALA A 484 -7.86 -8.90 -26.50
N ALA A 485 -7.97 -9.66 -27.59
CA ALA A 485 -6.85 -10.37 -28.20
C ALA A 485 -5.71 -9.43 -28.61
N SER A 486 -6.02 -8.18 -28.99
CA SER A 486 -5.03 -7.14 -29.28
C SER A 486 -4.19 -6.76 -28.06
N SER A 487 -4.82 -6.63 -26.88
CA SER A 487 -4.13 -6.34 -25.63
C SER A 487 -3.27 -7.52 -25.18
N VAL A 488 -3.79 -8.75 -25.32
CA VAL A 488 -3.02 -9.98 -25.09
C VAL A 488 -1.79 -10.04 -25.98
N ALA A 489 -1.95 -9.79 -27.30
CA ALA A 489 -0.83 -9.80 -28.26
C ALA A 489 0.24 -8.76 -27.92
N GLN A 490 -0.17 -7.63 -27.34
CA GLN A 490 0.74 -6.55 -26.99
C GLN A 490 1.53 -6.79 -25.70
N TYR A 491 0.93 -7.43 -24.69
CA TYR A 491 1.48 -7.49 -23.33
C TYR A 491 1.80 -8.91 -22.82
N ALA A 492 1.52 -9.98 -23.58
CA ALA A 492 1.61 -11.35 -23.06
C ALA A 492 3.03 -11.93 -23.02
N ALA A 493 3.99 -11.32 -23.72
CA ALA A 493 5.34 -11.88 -23.82
C ALA A 493 6.11 -11.75 -22.51
N TRP A 494 6.33 -12.87 -21.81
CA TRP A 494 7.13 -12.93 -20.59
C TRP A 494 8.35 -13.85 -20.78
N PRO A 495 9.55 -13.44 -20.40
CA PRO A 495 9.93 -12.07 -19.99
C PRO A 495 9.75 -11.05 -21.14
N PRO A 496 9.67 -9.72 -20.83
CA PRO A 496 9.55 -8.70 -21.86
C PRO A 496 10.76 -8.70 -22.80
N ALA A 497 10.56 -8.29 -24.05
CA ALA A 497 11.62 -8.32 -25.07
C ALA A 497 12.80 -7.36 -24.79
N SER A 498 12.60 -6.36 -23.94
CA SER A 498 13.62 -5.40 -23.49
C SER A 498 13.25 -4.81 -22.14
N ILE A 499 14.26 -4.49 -21.35
CA ILE A 499 14.14 -3.68 -20.11
C ILE A 499 15.20 -2.59 -20.15
N ASN A 500 15.03 -1.54 -19.32
CA ASN A 500 16.02 -0.47 -19.24
C ASN A 500 17.35 -0.96 -18.65
N ASN A 501 18.42 -0.30 -19.01
CA ASN A 501 19.80 -0.59 -18.62
C ASN A 501 20.33 -1.97 -19.04
N VAL A 502 19.67 -2.60 -20.04
CA VAL A 502 20.11 -3.87 -20.65
C VAL A 502 20.08 -3.72 -22.17
N PRO A 503 21.21 -3.99 -22.89
CA PRO A 503 21.17 -4.07 -24.35
C PRO A 503 20.21 -5.17 -24.82
N SER A 504 19.31 -4.87 -25.77
CA SER A 504 18.28 -5.84 -26.23
C SER A 504 18.86 -7.17 -26.69
N ALA A 505 20.06 -7.18 -27.30
CA ALA A 505 20.75 -8.41 -27.71
C ALA A 505 21.18 -9.30 -26.52
N SER A 506 21.22 -8.71 -25.31
CA SER A 506 21.69 -9.37 -24.09
C SER A 506 20.56 -9.90 -23.22
N MET A 507 19.30 -9.62 -23.54
CA MET A 507 18.15 -10.07 -22.75
C MET A 507 18.16 -11.57 -22.44
N ARG A 508 18.56 -12.39 -23.42
CA ARG A 508 18.69 -13.86 -23.27
C ARG A 508 19.81 -14.31 -22.35
N LEU A 509 20.70 -13.40 -21.97
CA LEU A 509 21.85 -13.68 -21.11
C LEU A 509 21.62 -13.20 -19.68
N LEU A 510 20.48 -12.53 -19.41
CA LEU A 510 20.16 -12.08 -18.07
C LEU A 510 20.07 -13.26 -17.10
N PRO A 511 20.51 -13.07 -15.86
CA PRO A 511 20.29 -14.05 -14.81
C PRO A 511 18.80 -14.37 -14.65
N GLN A 512 18.48 -15.65 -14.56
CA GLN A 512 17.13 -16.17 -14.31
C GLN A 512 17.20 -17.17 -13.16
N TYR A 513 16.05 -17.46 -12.56
CA TYR A 513 15.92 -18.50 -11.56
C TYR A 513 15.20 -19.71 -12.16
N THR A 514 15.38 -20.89 -11.55
CA THR A 514 14.56 -22.06 -11.86
C THR A 514 13.46 -22.21 -10.81
N ALA A 515 12.27 -22.63 -11.21
CA ALA A 515 11.16 -22.90 -10.31
C ALA A 515 11.24 -24.33 -9.74
N THR A 516 12.31 -24.63 -8.99
CA THR A 516 12.60 -25.99 -8.46
C THR A 516 12.71 -26.06 -6.94
N ALA A 517 12.70 -24.90 -6.23
CA ALA A 517 12.67 -24.88 -4.78
C ALA A 517 11.28 -25.25 -4.24
N SER A 518 11.24 -25.66 -2.97
CA SER A 518 9.98 -25.82 -2.26
C SER A 518 9.30 -24.46 -2.04
N VAL A 519 8.01 -24.40 -2.31
CA VAL A 519 7.21 -23.19 -2.09
C VAL A 519 7.09 -22.91 -0.59
N VAL A 520 7.13 -21.64 -0.23
CA VAL A 520 6.87 -21.19 1.12
C VAL A 520 5.37 -21.28 1.40
N SER A 521 4.98 -22.17 2.32
CA SER A 521 3.63 -22.18 2.86
C SER A 521 3.54 -21.23 4.04
N LEU A 522 2.65 -20.25 3.95
CA LEU A 522 2.38 -19.33 5.05
C LEU A 522 1.50 -20.03 6.10
N PRO A 523 1.88 -20.00 7.38
CA PRO A 523 1.09 -20.64 8.41
C PRO A 523 -0.25 -19.93 8.61
N ALA A 524 -1.32 -20.71 8.79
CA ALA A 524 -2.61 -20.20 9.22
C ALA A 524 -2.57 -19.77 10.70
N ALA A 525 -3.57 -19.00 11.13
CA ALA A 525 -3.66 -18.53 12.50
C ALA A 525 -3.76 -19.71 13.50
N SER A 526 -2.83 -19.79 14.44
CA SER A 526 -2.77 -20.86 15.45
C SER A 526 -3.53 -20.57 16.75
N THR A 527 -4.14 -19.40 16.86
CA THR A 527 -4.70 -18.86 18.11
C THR A 527 -6.14 -19.28 18.41
N TYR A 528 -6.77 -20.06 17.55
CA TYR A 528 -8.12 -20.54 17.78
C TYR A 528 -8.09 -21.83 18.61
N SER A 529 -8.65 -21.76 19.82
CA SER A 529 -8.62 -22.85 20.80
C SER A 529 -9.60 -23.99 20.52
N ALA A 530 -10.44 -23.90 19.50
CA ALA A 530 -11.39 -24.95 19.15
C ALA A 530 -10.78 -25.88 18.11
N ALA A 531 -10.49 -27.10 18.48
CA ALA A 531 -9.91 -28.15 17.61
C ALA A 531 -10.79 -28.52 16.39
N THR A 532 -11.98 -27.96 16.28
CA THR A 532 -12.95 -28.21 15.20
C THR A 532 -13.04 -27.08 14.19
N VAL A 533 -12.37 -25.94 14.41
CA VAL A 533 -12.42 -24.78 13.51
C VAL A 533 -11.32 -24.89 12.47
N SER A 534 -11.70 -24.90 11.17
CA SER A 534 -10.74 -24.75 10.08
C SER A 534 -10.09 -23.36 10.14
N THR A 535 -8.78 -23.32 10.04
CA THR A 535 -8.01 -22.06 9.90
C THR A 535 -7.47 -21.90 8.48
N GLY A 536 -7.87 -22.78 7.56
CA GLY A 536 -7.30 -22.91 6.23
C GLY A 536 -6.05 -23.78 6.22
N SER A 537 -5.61 -24.14 5.00
CA SER A 537 -4.39 -24.94 4.78
C SER A 537 -3.17 -24.07 4.46
N GLY A 538 -3.36 -22.77 4.25
CA GLY A 538 -2.37 -21.86 3.71
C GLY A 538 -2.36 -21.78 2.18
N TRP A 539 -3.18 -22.60 1.49
CA TRP A 539 -3.18 -22.74 0.05
C TRP A 539 -4.59 -22.91 -0.51
N ALA A 540 -5.01 -22.10 -1.47
CA ALA A 540 -6.34 -22.17 -2.07
C ALA A 540 -6.42 -23.24 -3.16
N ASP A 541 -5.40 -23.36 -4.02
CA ASP A 541 -5.33 -24.35 -5.11
C ASP A 541 -4.41 -25.52 -4.74
N GLY A 542 -4.99 -26.56 -4.15
CA GLY A 542 -4.24 -27.78 -3.79
C GLY A 542 -3.62 -28.55 -4.98
N GLY A 543 -3.97 -28.19 -6.22
CA GLY A 543 -3.43 -28.74 -7.45
C GLY A 543 -2.21 -27.97 -7.99
N ASP A 544 -1.89 -26.80 -7.46
CA ASP A 544 -0.72 -26.04 -7.89
C ASP A 544 0.59 -26.70 -7.44
N ALA A 545 1.27 -27.33 -8.39
CA ALA A 545 2.53 -28.04 -8.19
C ALA A 545 3.77 -27.25 -8.64
N ARG A 546 3.62 -25.94 -8.95
CA ARG A 546 4.78 -25.11 -9.37
C ARG A 546 5.75 -24.97 -8.21
N GLY A 547 7.05 -25.08 -8.50
CA GLY A 547 8.10 -24.79 -7.54
C GLY A 547 8.32 -23.29 -7.32
N ALA A 548 9.08 -22.96 -6.30
CA ALA A 548 9.55 -21.60 -6.05
C ALA A 548 10.86 -21.29 -6.80
N PRO A 549 11.14 -20.01 -7.13
CA PRO A 549 12.40 -19.58 -7.71
C PRO A 549 13.60 -19.96 -6.85
N THR A 550 14.65 -20.45 -7.50
CA THR A 550 15.94 -20.71 -6.85
C THR A 550 17.08 -20.43 -7.84
N PRO A 551 18.25 -19.95 -7.38
CA PRO A 551 19.41 -19.77 -8.22
C PRO A 551 19.84 -21.07 -8.93
N ILE A 552 20.21 -20.96 -10.19
CA ILE A 552 20.73 -22.09 -10.98
C ILE A 552 22.14 -22.43 -10.47
N ALA A 553 22.36 -23.69 -10.14
CA ALA A 553 23.64 -24.16 -9.61
C ALA A 553 24.78 -23.88 -10.60
N GLY A 554 25.86 -23.25 -10.12
CA GLY A 554 27.02 -22.89 -10.92
C GLY A 554 26.91 -21.55 -11.67
N CYS A 555 25.77 -20.86 -11.58
CA CYS A 555 25.62 -19.50 -12.08
C CYS A 555 26.13 -18.48 -11.08
N ALA A 556 26.80 -17.43 -11.58
CA ALA A 556 27.19 -16.29 -10.78
C ALA A 556 26.14 -15.17 -10.93
N TYR A 557 25.59 -14.73 -9.81
CA TYR A 557 24.63 -13.62 -9.76
C TYR A 557 25.31 -12.38 -9.17
N PRO A 558 25.17 -11.19 -9.80
CA PRO A 558 25.51 -9.95 -9.14
C PRO A 558 24.49 -9.64 -8.03
N ASP A 559 24.84 -8.72 -7.13
CA ASP A 559 23.94 -8.27 -6.06
C ASP A 559 22.58 -7.83 -6.62
N ALA A 560 21.52 -8.53 -6.25
CA ALA A 560 20.16 -8.31 -6.76
C ALA A 560 19.61 -6.91 -6.43
N TRP A 561 20.21 -6.20 -5.48
CA TRP A 561 19.77 -4.88 -5.04
C TRP A 561 20.59 -3.71 -5.63
N ASP A 562 21.78 -3.99 -6.20
CA ASP A 562 22.68 -2.94 -6.74
C ASP A 562 23.28 -3.32 -8.11
N ALA A 563 22.63 -4.20 -8.87
CA ALA A 563 23.13 -4.75 -10.13
C ALA A 563 22.71 -3.98 -11.39
N VAL A 564 22.07 -2.80 -11.29
CA VAL A 564 21.57 -2.06 -12.46
C VAL A 564 22.63 -1.89 -13.54
N ASN A 565 23.86 -1.57 -13.14
CA ASN A 565 25.00 -1.33 -14.04
C ASN A 565 26.02 -2.50 -14.05
N ALA A 566 25.66 -3.67 -13.54
CA ALA A 566 26.55 -4.82 -13.57
C ALA A 566 26.87 -5.23 -15.01
N ALA A 567 28.04 -5.83 -15.23
CA ALA A 567 28.44 -6.30 -16.54
C ALA A 567 27.50 -7.40 -17.03
N VAL A 568 27.12 -7.33 -18.31
CA VAL A 568 26.32 -8.39 -18.95
C VAL A 568 27.10 -9.69 -18.91
N PRO A 569 26.48 -10.82 -18.48
CA PRO A 569 27.10 -12.13 -18.54
C PRO A 569 27.51 -12.48 -19.97
N THR A 570 28.62 -13.18 -20.12
CA THR A 570 29.11 -13.64 -21.43
C THR A 570 28.45 -14.94 -21.88
N SER A 571 27.76 -15.62 -20.96
CA SER A 571 26.95 -16.81 -21.22
C SER A 571 25.66 -16.74 -20.41
N GLY A 572 24.57 -17.28 -20.94
CA GLY A 572 23.33 -17.39 -20.18
C GLY A 572 23.46 -18.37 -19.00
N CYS A 573 22.78 -18.04 -17.96
CA CYS A 573 22.54 -18.95 -16.85
C CYS A 573 21.05 -19.33 -16.76
#